data_dc631371e5404cb3762f0d552ff46793
#
_entry.id   dc631371e5404cb3762f0d552ff46793
#
_cell.length_a   1.000
_cell.length_b   1.000
_cell.length_c   1.000
_cell.angle_alpha   90.00
_cell.angle_beta   90.00
_cell.angle_gamma   90.00
#
_symmetry.space_group_name_H-M   'P 1'
#
loop_
_entity.id
_entity.type
_entity.pdbx_description
1 polymer ?
#
loop_
_entity_poly.entity_id
_entity_poly.type
_entity_poly.pdbx_seq_one_letter_code
_entity_poly.pdbx_strand_id
1 'polypeptide(L)'
;MLTIGDWAFYNCHSLRSLTLPEGIEEIGRAAFFDCTYLNELTIPSTMKKIADYGFAGCEKLGTMYVNALVPPTIEAKTFEDVDRATPVFVPKGTIARYQADQYWNEFFNMAEYEAPTGNLNTAAEDNGLRKVVRDGQVLIIRGDEVYTVLGETIQ
;
A
#
# COMPACT_ATOMS: atom_id res chain seq x y z
N MET A 1 -8.33 14.71 8.76
CA MET A 1 -7.76 14.21 7.50
C MET A 1 -6.27 14.51 7.50
N LEU A 2 -5.46 13.47 7.27
CA LEU A 2 -4.01 13.63 7.16
C LEU A 2 -3.62 13.65 5.68
N THR A 3 -2.80 14.62 5.32
CA THR A 3 -2.33 14.78 3.94
C THR A 3 -0.82 14.98 3.90
N ILE A 4 -0.23 14.55 2.80
CA ILE A 4 1.16 14.90 2.49
C ILE A 4 1.10 16.06 1.52
N GLY A 5 1.77 17.17 1.85
CA GLY A 5 1.70 18.39 1.06
C GLY A 5 2.41 18.30 -0.28
N ASP A 6 2.15 19.27 -1.15
CA ASP A 6 2.80 19.37 -2.45
C ASP A 6 4.31 19.46 -2.28
N TRP A 7 5.07 18.73 -3.10
CA TRP A 7 6.53 18.75 -3.15
C TRP A 7 7.22 18.31 -1.84
N ALA A 8 6.47 17.71 -0.89
CA ALA A 8 6.97 17.45 0.47
C ALA A 8 8.25 16.60 0.50
N PHE A 9 8.35 15.59 -0.36
CA PHE A 9 9.52 14.69 -0.47
C PHE A 9 10.09 14.69 -1.87
N TYR A 10 10.04 15.83 -2.53
CA TYR A 10 10.59 16.01 -3.88
C TYR A 10 12.07 15.65 -3.90
N ASN A 11 12.45 14.84 -4.88
CA ASN A 11 13.86 14.53 -5.14
C ASN A 11 14.56 13.76 -3.99
N CYS A 12 13.82 12.96 -3.23
CA CYS A 12 14.39 12.16 -2.15
C CYS A 12 15.06 10.90 -2.70
N HIS A 13 16.28 11.05 -3.23
CA HIS A 13 17.01 9.96 -3.87
C HIS A 13 17.47 8.85 -2.92
N SER A 14 17.46 9.09 -1.62
CA SER A 14 17.85 8.07 -0.64
C SER A 14 16.69 7.18 -0.19
N LEU A 15 15.46 7.53 -0.58
CA LEU A 15 14.27 6.79 -0.18
C LEU A 15 14.16 5.52 -1.03
N ARG A 16 14.27 4.37 -0.38
CA ARG A 16 14.23 3.07 -1.08
C ARG A 16 12.94 2.32 -0.87
N SER A 17 12.30 2.52 0.26
CA SER A 17 11.07 1.86 0.66
C SER A 17 10.20 2.86 1.38
N LEU A 18 8.92 2.87 1.06
CA LEU A 18 7.96 3.79 1.65
C LEU A 18 6.69 3.04 2.02
N THR A 19 6.40 2.99 3.31
CA THR A 19 5.12 2.52 3.80
C THR A 19 4.40 3.71 4.41
N LEU A 20 3.35 4.17 3.73
CA LEU A 20 2.54 5.27 4.23
C LEU A 20 1.63 4.76 5.34
N PRO A 21 1.58 5.45 6.49
CA PRO A 21 0.75 5.01 7.61
C PRO A 21 -0.74 5.15 7.33
N GLU A 22 -1.53 4.34 8.02
CA GLU A 22 -2.98 4.51 7.99
C GLU A 22 -3.36 5.88 8.54
N GLY A 23 -4.39 6.48 7.97
CA GLY A 23 -4.83 7.83 8.28
C GLY A 23 -4.45 8.85 7.22
N ILE A 24 -3.45 8.58 6.39
CA ILE A 24 -3.12 9.43 5.24
C ILE A 24 -4.20 9.22 4.19
N GLU A 25 -4.87 10.29 3.78
CA GLU A 25 -5.95 10.25 2.81
C GLU A 25 -5.59 10.87 1.46
N GLU A 26 -4.67 11.83 1.45
CA GLU A 26 -4.27 12.49 0.21
C GLU A 26 -2.77 12.69 0.13
N ILE A 27 -2.24 12.56 -1.07
CA ILE A 27 -0.86 12.91 -1.42
C ILE A 27 -0.92 14.07 -2.41
N GLY A 28 -0.22 15.14 -2.07
CA GLY A 28 -0.18 16.35 -2.86
C GLY A 28 0.62 16.22 -4.16
N ARG A 29 0.53 17.26 -4.98
CA ARG A 29 1.21 17.30 -6.28
C ARG A 29 2.72 17.15 -6.10
N ALA A 30 3.31 16.26 -6.89
CA ALA A 30 4.75 16.00 -6.91
C ALA A 30 5.38 15.71 -5.54
N ALA A 31 4.56 15.22 -4.59
CA ALA A 31 5.04 14.98 -3.22
C ALA A 31 6.25 14.05 -3.16
N PHE A 32 6.29 13.03 -4.00
CA PHE A 32 7.39 12.07 -4.11
C PHE A 32 7.98 12.06 -5.52
N PHE A 33 7.95 13.22 -6.19
CA PHE A 33 8.48 13.33 -7.53
C PHE A 33 10.00 13.08 -7.52
N ASP A 34 10.44 12.29 -8.49
CA ASP A 34 11.85 11.98 -8.71
C ASP A 34 12.53 11.27 -7.52
N CYS A 35 11.77 10.48 -6.76
CA CYS A 35 12.33 9.55 -5.79
C CYS A 35 12.84 8.31 -6.53
N THR A 36 13.93 8.49 -7.29
CA THR A 36 14.40 7.53 -8.29
C THR A 36 14.79 6.15 -7.75
N TYR A 37 15.15 6.07 -6.46
CA TYR A 37 15.54 4.80 -5.84
C TYR A 37 14.42 4.13 -5.07
N LEU A 38 13.23 4.71 -5.07
CA LEU A 38 12.08 4.09 -4.40
C LEU A 38 11.74 2.77 -5.12
N ASN A 39 11.92 1.67 -4.42
CA ASN A 39 11.73 0.33 -4.96
C ASN A 39 10.42 -0.31 -4.50
N GLU A 40 9.98 -0.03 -3.28
CA GLU A 40 8.77 -0.61 -2.72
C GLU A 40 7.89 0.48 -2.13
N LEU A 41 6.62 0.46 -2.49
CA LEU A 41 5.63 1.43 -2.04
C LEU A 41 4.41 0.71 -1.48
N THR A 42 3.99 1.09 -0.27
CA THR A 42 2.74 0.63 0.33
C THR A 42 1.82 1.82 0.56
N ILE A 43 0.67 1.79 -0.08
CA ILE A 43 -0.38 2.81 0.01
C ILE A 43 -1.44 2.33 1.00
N PRO A 44 -1.79 3.13 2.03
CA PRO A 44 -2.70 2.70 3.09
C PRO A 44 -4.15 2.56 2.62
N SER A 45 -4.94 1.84 3.40
CA SER A 45 -6.36 1.64 3.11
C SER A 45 -7.16 2.94 3.14
N THR A 46 -6.67 3.94 3.83
CA THR A 46 -7.32 5.24 3.97
C THR A 46 -7.11 6.17 2.78
N MET A 47 -6.24 5.80 1.84
CA MET A 47 -5.90 6.68 0.71
C MET A 47 -7.10 6.91 -0.19
N LYS A 48 -7.37 8.18 -0.51
CA LYS A 48 -8.47 8.61 -1.37
C LYS A 48 -7.98 9.25 -2.66
N LYS A 49 -6.85 9.96 -2.62
CA LYS A 49 -6.36 10.69 -3.78
C LYS A 49 -4.84 10.81 -3.77
N ILE A 50 -4.24 10.61 -4.94
CA ILE A 50 -2.84 10.92 -5.20
C ILE A 50 -2.82 11.90 -6.37
N ALA A 51 -2.36 13.11 -6.12
CA ALA A 51 -2.38 14.18 -7.11
C ALA A 51 -1.37 13.94 -8.24
N ASP A 52 -1.47 14.75 -9.26
CA ASP A 52 -0.63 14.68 -10.45
C ASP A 52 0.87 14.73 -10.06
N TYR A 53 1.66 13.92 -10.73
CA TYR A 53 3.09 13.74 -10.47
C TYR A 53 3.44 13.20 -9.07
N GLY A 54 2.47 12.74 -8.29
CA GLY A 54 2.70 12.31 -6.91
C GLY A 54 3.88 11.34 -6.73
N PHE A 55 4.02 10.39 -7.65
CA PHE A 55 5.11 9.41 -7.69
C PHE A 55 5.81 9.38 -9.05
N ALA A 56 5.72 10.45 -9.82
CA ALA A 56 6.39 10.51 -11.11
C ALA A 56 7.92 10.47 -10.94
N GLY A 57 8.60 9.87 -11.87
CA GLY A 57 10.06 9.75 -11.82
C GLY A 57 10.57 8.69 -10.84
N CYS A 58 9.69 7.91 -10.23
CA CYS A 58 10.09 6.79 -9.39
C CYS A 58 10.46 5.59 -10.28
N GLU A 59 11.55 5.73 -11.04
CA GLU A 59 11.92 4.80 -12.11
C GLU A 59 12.24 3.39 -11.65
N LYS A 60 12.66 3.24 -10.40
CA LYS A 60 13.04 1.93 -9.83
C LYS A 60 11.93 1.27 -9.03
N LEU A 61 10.72 1.81 -9.08
CA LEU A 61 9.60 1.22 -8.34
C LEU A 61 9.35 -0.20 -8.86
N GLY A 62 9.62 -1.18 -8.00
CA GLY A 62 9.59 -2.59 -8.35
C GLY A 62 8.40 -3.35 -7.79
N THR A 63 7.74 -2.82 -6.78
CA THR A 63 6.56 -3.44 -6.17
C THR A 63 5.69 -2.37 -5.52
N MET A 64 4.38 -2.47 -5.74
CA MET A 64 3.41 -1.55 -5.15
C MET A 64 2.30 -2.35 -4.48
N TYR A 65 2.03 -2.02 -3.22
CA TYR A 65 0.89 -2.55 -2.47
C TYR A 65 -0.11 -1.43 -2.28
N VAL A 66 -1.35 -1.65 -2.70
CA VAL A 66 -2.42 -0.67 -2.54
C VAL A 66 -3.51 -1.31 -1.68
N ASN A 67 -3.65 -0.84 -0.45
CA ASN A 67 -4.54 -1.46 0.53
C ASN A 67 -5.96 -0.91 0.51
N ALA A 68 -6.24 0.08 -0.33
CA ALA A 68 -7.56 0.68 -0.43
C ALA A 68 -8.54 -0.24 -1.15
N LEU A 69 -9.74 -0.42 -0.57
CA LEU A 69 -10.80 -1.24 -1.16
C LEU A 69 -11.43 -0.57 -2.39
N VAL A 70 -11.38 0.75 -2.42
CA VAL A 70 -11.79 1.55 -3.58
C VAL A 70 -10.54 2.18 -4.15
N PRO A 71 -10.29 2.07 -5.46
CA PRO A 71 -9.08 2.65 -6.04
C PRO A 71 -8.96 4.14 -5.69
N PRO A 72 -7.83 4.56 -5.12
CA PRO A 72 -7.60 5.99 -4.92
C PRO A 72 -7.67 6.72 -6.26
N THR A 73 -8.20 7.94 -6.27
CA THR A 73 -8.20 8.75 -7.46
C THR A 73 -6.77 9.14 -7.83
N ILE A 74 -6.36 8.80 -9.02
CA ILE A 74 -5.06 9.21 -9.57
C ILE A 74 -5.27 9.94 -10.89
N GLU A 75 -4.23 10.58 -11.37
CA GLU A 75 -4.27 11.36 -12.60
C GLU A 75 -3.31 10.77 -13.64
N ALA A 76 -3.39 11.28 -14.86
CA ALA A 76 -2.63 10.72 -15.99
C ALA A 76 -1.12 10.65 -15.73
N LYS A 77 -0.58 11.57 -14.96
CA LYS A 77 0.85 11.69 -14.69
C LYS A 77 1.25 11.35 -13.26
N THR A 78 0.32 10.83 -12.45
CA THR A 78 0.63 10.47 -11.06
C THR A 78 1.83 9.53 -10.97
N PHE A 79 1.91 8.55 -11.88
CA PHE A 79 3.00 7.57 -11.97
C PHE A 79 3.79 7.70 -13.27
N GLU A 80 3.98 8.93 -13.77
CA GLU A 80 4.79 9.14 -14.97
C GLU A 80 6.20 8.59 -14.75
N ASP A 81 6.75 7.93 -15.77
CA ASP A 81 8.06 7.27 -15.74
C ASP A 81 8.16 6.06 -14.80
N VAL A 82 7.05 5.58 -14.27
CA VAL A 82 6.99 4.30 -13.56
C VAL A 82 6.65 3.20 -14.57
N ASP A 83 7.39 2.09 -14.52
CA ASP A 83 7.14 0.96 -15.41
C ASP A 83 5.74 0.39 -15.18
N ARG A 84 4.95 0.27 -16.22
CA ARG A 84 3.59 -0.30 -16.14
C ARG A 84 3.58 -1.81 -15.92
N ALA A 85 4.72 -2.46 -16.06
CA ALA A 85 4.90 -3.87 -15.68
C ALA A 85 5.15 -4.04 -14.17
N THR A 86 5.32 -2.95 -13.42
CA THR A 86 5.50 -3.01 -11.97
C THR A 86 4.37 -3.81 -11.34
N PRO A 87 4.67 -4.86 -10.56
CA PRO A 87 3.63 -5.60 -9.84
C PRO A 87 2.85 -4.69 -8.89
N VAL A 88 1.53 -4.71 -9.02
CA VAL A 88 0.62 -3.98 -8.14
C VAL A 88 -0.26 -5.00 -7.42
N PHE A 89 -0.19 -5.01 -6.10
CA PHE A 89 -0.99 -5.90 -5.27
C PHE A 89 -2.14 -5.10 -4.65
N VAL A 90 -3.36 -5.59 -4.87
CA VAL A 90 -4.59 -4.96 -4.39
C VAL A 90 -5.33 -5.92 -3.46
N PRO A 91 -6.22 -5.43 -2.59
CA PRO A 91 -6.93 -6.30 -1.67
C PRO A 91 -7.78 -7.33 -2.39
N LYS A 92 -7.89 -8.50 -1.80
CA LYS A 92 -8.71 -9.59 -2.32
C LYS A 92 -10.13 -9.12 -2.61
N GLY A 93 -10.63 -9.45 -3.80
CA GLY A 93 -11.97 -9.07 -4.25
C GLY A 93 -12.07 -7.70 -4.90
N THR A 94 -10.95 -6.97 -5.05
CA THR A 94 -10.98 -5.60 -5.59
C THR A 94 -10.37 -5.44 -6.97
N ILE A 95 -9.71 -6.48 -7.50
CA ILE A 95 -8.95 -6.34 -8.75
C ILE A 95 -9.82 -5.80 -9.90
N ALA A 96 -11.09 -6.22 -9.98
CA ALA A 96 -11.99 -5.75 -11.03
C ALA A 96 -12.21 -4.24 -10.96
N ARG A 97 -12.25 -3.67 -9.76
CA ARG A 97 -12.40 -2.23 -9.57
C ARG A 97 -11.18 -1.46 -10.07
N TYR A 98 -9.98 -1.97 -9.76
CA TYR A 98 -8.73 -1.35 -10.21
C TYR A 98 -8.57 -1.48 -11.72
N GLN A 99 -8.93 -2.60 -12.29
CA GLN A 99 -8.87 -2.82 -13.73
C GLN A 99 -9.91 -2.00 -14.51
N ALA A 100 -10.98 -1.62 -13.86
CA ALA A 100 -12.00 -0.75 -14.46
C ALA A 100 -11.65 0.75 -14.35
N ASP A 101 -10.68 1.10 -13.52
CA ASP A 101 -10.24 2.49 -13.34
C ASP A 101 -9.40 2.94 -14.53
N GLN A 102 -9.61 4.19 -14.96
CA GLN A 102 -9.00 4.73 -16.16
C GLN A 102 -7.47 4.73 -16.14
N TYR A 103 -6.86 4.96 -14.98
CA TYR A 103 -5.41 5.09 -14.87
C TYR A 103 -4.76 3.90 -14.17
N TRP A 104 -5.43 3.30 -13.19
CA TRP A 104 -4.92 2.10 -12.54
C TRP A 104 -4.81 0.93 -13.52
N ASN A 105 -5.70 0.88 -14.52
CA ASN A 105 -5.70 -0.21 -15.51
C ASN A 105 -4.48 -0.20 -16.43
N GLU A 106 -3.69 0.87 -16.42
CA GLU A 106 -2.44 0.92 -17.17
C GLU A 106 -1.39 -0.05 -16.60
N PHE A 107 -1.47 -0.35 -15.30
CA PHE A 107 -0.62 -1.37 -14.68
C PHE A 107 -1.17 -2.75 -15.02
N PHE A 108 -0.47 -3.45 -15.90
CA PHE A 108 -0.97 -4.72 -16.41
C PHE A 108 -0.50 -5.96 -15.63
N ASN A 109 0.36 -5.78 -14.61
CA ASN A 109 0.82 -6.87 -13.74
C ASN A 109 0.21 -6.71 -12.35
N MET A 110 -1.11 -6.90 -12.28
CA MET A 110 -1.87 -6.69 -11.07
C MET A 110 -2.35 -8.02 -10.49
N ALA A 111 -2.27 -8.17 -9.18
CA ALA A 111 -2.71 -9.36 -8.47
C ALA A 111 -3.41 -8.98 -7.16
N GLU A 112 -4.22 -9.89 -6.67
CA GLU A 112 -4.87 -9.72 -5.38
C GLU A 112 -4.01 -10.35 -4.28
N TYR A 113 -4.07 -9.77 -3.08
CA TYR A 113 -3.39 -10.31 -1.91
C TYR A 113 -4.19 -10.02 -0.64
N GLU A 114 -3.86 -10.72 0.44
CA GLU A 114 -4.47 -10.46 1.74
C GLU A 114 -3.83 -9.22 2.35
N ALA A 115 -4.49 -8.07 2.14
CA ALA A 115 -3.98 -6.80 2.67
C ALA A 115 -4.05 -6.80 4.20
N PRO A 116 -3.07 -6.18 4.88
CA PRO A 116 -3.16 -5.99 6.33
C PRO A 116 -4.41 -5.19 6.67
N THR A 117 -5.15 -5.61 7.66
CA THR A 117 -6.28 -4.82 8.15
C THR A 117 -5.75 -3.72 9.04
N GLY A 118 -6.20 -2.49 8.83
CA GLY A 118 -5.83 -1.37 9.69
C GLY A 118 -6.42 -1.47 11.08
N ASN A 119 -7.43 -2.30 11.27
CA ASN A 119 -8.05 -2.54 12.56
C ASN A 119 -7.42 -3.78 13.20
N LEU A 120 -6.64 -3.56 14.23
CA LEU A 120 -5.83 -4.58 14.87
C LEU A 120 -6.64 -5.60 15.69
N ASN A 121 -7.91 -5.35 15.90
CA ASN A 121 -8.80 -6.25 16.63
C ASN A 121 -9.57 -7.16 15.70
N THR A 122 -9.42 -6.96 14.39
CA THR A 122 -10.09 -7.78 13.40
C THR A 122 -9.11 -8.81 12.87
N ALA A 123 -9.45 -10.06 13.06
CA ALA A 123 -8.61 -11.14 12.56
C ALA A 123 -9.21 -11.70 11.28
N ALA A 124 -8.39 -11.82 10.25
CA ALA A 124 -8.74 -12.61 9.10
C ALA A 124 -8.48 -14.07 9.44
N GLU A 125 -9.52 -14.89 9.37
CA GLU A 125 -9.36 -16.32 9.57
C GLU A 125 -8.96 -16.98 8.26
N ASP A 126 -7.83 -17.67 8.30
CA ASP A 126 -7.39 -18.51 7.21
C ASP A 126 -6.92 -19.83 7.81
N ASN A 127 -7.57 -20.92 7.46
CA ASN A 127 -7.29 -22.26 8.00
C ASN A 127 -7.31 -22.33 9.53
N GLY A 128 -8.18 -21.56 10.17
CA GLY A 128 -8.26 -21.48 11.62
C GLY A 128 -7.20 -20.58 12.26
N LEU A 129 -6.39 -19.91 11.47
CA LEU A 129 -5.40 -18.95 11.94
C LEU A 129 -5.98 -17.55 11.89
N ARG A 130 -5.73 -16.79 12.94
CA ARG A 130 -6.11 -15.39 13.01
C ARG A 130 -4.88 -14.56 13.32
N LYS A 131 -4.70 -13.44 12.62
CA LYS A 131 -3.67 -12.47 12.93
C LYS A 131 -4.28 -11.33 13.75
N VAL A 132 -3.69 -11.05 14.87
CA VAL A 132 -4.09 -9.95 15.75
C VAL A 132 -2.85 -9.14 16.06
N VAL A 133 -2.96 -7.81 16.03
CA VAL A 133 -1.87 -6.96 16.51
C VAL A 133 -2.25 -6.43 17.88
N ARG A 134 -1.36 -6.61 18.84
CA ARG A 134 -1.55 -6.17 20.21
C ARG A 134 -0.25 -5.54 20.71
N ASP A 135 -0.33 -4.34 21.23
CA ASP A 135 0.83 -3.59 21.71
C ASP A 135 1.96 -3.45 20.67
N GLY A 136 1.57 -3.27 19.39
CA GLY A 136 2.53 -3.17 18.30
C GLY A 136 3.13 -4.49 17.84
N GLN A 137 2.74 -5.60 18.45
CA GLN A 137 3.23 -6.92 18.12
C GLN A 137 2.18 -7.74 17.35
N VAL A 138 2.58 -8.37 16.26
CA VAL A 138 1.71 -9.25 15.49
C VAL A 138 1.66 -10.61 16.18
N LEU A 139 0.44 -11.05 16.52
CA LEU A 139 0.18 -12.35 17.13
C LEU A 139 -0.61 -13.21 16.15
N ILE A 140 -0.32 -14.51 16.16
CA ILE A 140 -1.06 -15.49 15.40
C ILE A 140 -1.84 -16.35 16.37
N ILE A 141 -3.17 -16.42 16.18
CA ILE A 141 -4.04 -17.21 17.04
C ILE A 141 -4.53 -18.42 16.23
N ARG A 142 -4.35 -19.59 16.82
CA ARG A 142 -4.83 -20.85 16.26
C ARG A 142 -5.63 -21.59 17.33
N GLY A 143 -6.94 -21.60 17.18
CA GLY A 143 -7.81 -22.14 18.23
C GLY A 143 -7.66 -21.34 19.52
N ASP A 144 -7.26 -21.99 20.60
CA ASP A 144 -7.04 -21.34 21.90
C ASP A 144 -5.57 -20.98 22.15
N GLU A 145 -4.71 -21.23 21.17
CA GLU A 145 -3.27 -20.96 21.30
C GLU A 145 -2.89 -19.66 20.62
N VAL A 146 -2.01 -18.90 21.25
CA VAL A 146 -1.51 -17.65 20.76
C VAL A 146 0.00 -17.75 20.55
N TYR A 147 0.47 -17.37 19.36
CA TYR A 147 1.88 -17.42 18.98
C TYR A 147 2.36 -16.02 18.59
N THR A 148 3.64 -15.76 18.79
CA THR A 148 4.29 -14.59 18.21
C THR A 148 4.60 -14.85 16.74
N VAL A 149 5.00 -13.81 15.99
CA VAL A 149 5.47 -13.97 14.62
C VAL A 149 6.70 -14.88 14.51
N LEU A 150 7.40 -15.11 15.60
CA LEU A 150 8.56 -16.00 15.66
C LEU A 150 8.17 -17.45 15.99
N GLY A 151 6.87 -17.72 16.16
CA GLY A 151 6.38 -19.05 16.47
C GLY A 151 6.41 -19.43 17.95
N GLU A 152 6.69 -18.47 18.84
CA GLU A 152 6.69 -18.70 20.27
C GLU A 152 5.26 -18.71 20.82
N THR A 153 4.93 -19.71 21.65
CA THR A 153 3.65 -19.76 22.30
C THR A 153 3.57 -18.76 23.46
N ILE A 154 2.49 -18.00 23.50
CA ILE A 154 2.20 -17.07 24.59
C ILE A 154 1.11 -17.66 25.46
N GLN A 155 1.36 -17.72 26.74
CA GLN A 155 0.38 -18.18 27.72
C GLN A 155 -0.26 -17.01 28.43
#